data_234951626bec30711d93b3921fa6dc86
#
_entry.id   234951626bec30711d93b3921fa6dc86
#
_cell.length_a   1.000
_cell.length_b   1.000
_cell.length_c   1.000
_cell.angle_alpha   90.00
_cell.angle_beta   90.00
_cell.angle_gamma   90.00
#
_symmetry.space_group_name_H-M   'P 1'
#
loop_
_entity.id
_entity.type
_entity.pdbx_description
1 polymer ?
#
loop_
_entity_poly.entity_id
_entity_poly.type
_entity_poly.pdbx_seq_one_letter_code
_entity_poly.pdbx_strand_id
1 'polypeptide(L)' 'YLGEYKDGKKHGQGKFTYTDGGWYDGSWKEGQSWTGITYDKDGNISYEKVNGEIQYKQ' A
#
# COMPACT_ATOMS: atom_id res chain seq x y z
N TYR A 1 -8.00 -5.77 3.89
CA TYR A 1 -7.87 -4.34 3.55
C TYR A 1 -8.74 -3.49 4.45
N LEU A 2 -8.19 -2.44 4.96
CA LEU A 2 -8.93 -1.50 5.79
C LEU A 2 -8.72 -0.11 5.22
N GLY A 3 -9.76 0.46 4.63
CA GLY A 3 -9.67 1.78 4.01
C GLY A 3 -10.88 2.14 3.19
N GLU A 4 -10.71 3.10 2.31
CA GLU A 4 -11.80 3.68 1.53
C GLU A 4 -12.04 2.90 0.24
N TYR A 5 -13.28 2.93 -0.21
CA TYR A 5 -13.69 2.32 -1.48
C TYR A 5 -14.42 3.34 -2.33
N LYS A 6 -14.30 3.17 -3.64
CA LYS A 6 -15.08 3.94 -4.61
C LYS A 6 -15.44 3.03 -5.77
N ASP A 7 -16.73 2.96 -6.09
CA ASP A 7 -17.24 2.12 -7.18
C ASP A 7 -16.80 0.67 -7.05
N GLY A 8 -16.77 0.15 -5.80
CA GLY A 8 -16.39 -1.22 -5.51
C GLY A 8 -14.88 -1.48 -5.53
N LYS A 9 -14.07 -0.46 -5.71
CA LYS A 9 -12.62 -0.59 -5.75
C LYS A 9 -11.95 0.17 -4.62
N LYS A 10 -10.79 -0.34 -4.20
CA LYS A 10 -9.97 0.37 -3.21
C LYS A 10 -9.57 1.74 -3.78
N HIS A 11 -9.76 2.77 -2.99
CA HIS A 11 -9.53 4.14 -3.43
C HIS A 11 -9.27 5.03 -2.23
N GLY A 12 -8.50 6.12 -2.40
CA GLY A 12 -8.17 7.00 -1.28
C GLY A 12 -7.14 6.37 -0.34
N GLN A 13 -7.32 6.54 0.95
CA GLN A 13 -6.37 6.03 1.94
C GLN A 13 -6.77 4.65 2.43
N GLY A 14 -5.79 3.74 2.58
CA GLY A 14 -6.08 2.42 3.09
C GLY A 14 -4.82 1.63 3.43
N LYS A 15 -5.02 0.60 4.25
CA LYS A 15 -3.95 -0.29 4.68
C LYS A 15 -4.28 -1.72 4.25
N PHE A 16 -3.34 -2.36 3.57
CA PHE A 16 -3.48 -3.75 3.15
C PHE A 16 -2.43 -4.60 3.86
N THR A 17 -2.89 -5.67 4.51
CA THR A 17 -1.99 -6.60 5.19
C THR A 17 -1.79 -7.83 4.31
N TYR A 18 -0.53 -8.16 4.06
CA TYR A 18 -0.17 -9.33 3.26
C TYR A 18 -0.18 -10.60 4.12
N THR A 19 -0.26 -11.74 3.45
CA THR A 19 -0.32 -13.03 4.14
C THR A 19 0.96 -13.38 4.90
N ASP A 20 2.08 -12.78 4.53
CA ASP A 20 3.37 -13.02 5.20
C ASP A 20 3.56 -12.11 6.43
N GLY A 21 2.58 -11.27 6.75
CA GLY A 21 2.63 -10.39 7.90
C GLY A 21 3.08 -8.97 7.61
N GLY A 22 3.58 -8.70 6.41
CA GLY A 22 3.89 -7.34 5.99
C GLY A 22 2.64 -6.56 5.63
N TRP A 23 2.78 -5.26 5.38
CA TRP A 23 1.60 -4.44 5.03
C TRP A 23 2.01 -3.25 4.17
N TYR A 24 1.00 -2.73 3.43
CA TYR A 24 1.12 -1.49 2.69
C TYR A 24 0.21 -0.45 3.32
N ASP A 25 0.71 0.76 3.52
CA ASP A 25 -0.07 1.86 4.09
C ASP A 25 0.10 3.08 3.21
N GLY A 26 -0.98 3.56 2.64
CA GLY A 26 -0.93 4.72 1.78
C GLY A 26 -2.17 4.89 0.93
N SER A 27 -2.01 5.55 -0.22
CA SER A 27 -3.13 5.82 -1.10
C SER A 27 -3.36 4.67 -2.09
N TRP A 28 -4.60 4.60 -2.58
CA TRP A 28 -5.05 3.60 -3.54
C TRP A 28 -5.77 4.30 -4.67
N LYS A 29 -5.67 3.75 -5.86
CA LYS A 29 -6.34 4.28 -7.04
C LYS A 29 -6.81 3.13 -7.90
N GLU A 30 -8.14 3.06 -8.11
CA GLU A 30 -8.76 2.04 -8.96
C GLU A 30 -8.36 0.61 -8.58
N GLY A 31 -8.30 0.32 -7.29
CA GLY A 31 -7.97 -1.00 -6.78
C GLY A 31 -6.49 -1.27 -6.63
N GLN A 32 -5.63 -0.33 -7.01
CA GLN A 32 -4.19 -0.51 -6.95
C GLN A 32 -3.54 0.42 -5.93
N SER A 33 -2.49 -0.06 -5.27
CA SER A 33 -1.69 0.80 -4.40
C SER A 33 -1.04 1.88 -5.27
N TRP A 34 -1.05 3.11 -4.79
CA TRP A 34 -0.60 4.26 -5.59
C TRP A 34 0.62 4.94 -4.99
N THR A 35 0.45 5.66 -3.91
CA THR A 35 1.56 6.32 -3.23
C THR A 35 1.52 5.97 -1.74
N GLY A 36 2.57 5.33 -1.25
CA GLY A 36 2.65 4.92 0.13
C GLY A 36 3.87 4.09 0.41
N ILE A 37 3.87 3.45 1.57
CA ILE A 37 5.02 2.69 2.05
C ILE A 37 4.61 1.26 2.33
N THR A 38 5.44 0.31 1.87
CA THR A 38 5.25 -1.11 2.18
C THR A 38 6.26 -1.51 3.26
N TYR A 39 5.76 -2.21 4.27
CA TYR A 39 6.56 -2.68 5.40
C TYR A 39 6.64 -4.20 5.40
N ASP A 40 7.76 -4.73 5.89
CA ASP A 40 7.85 -6.17 6.13
C ASP A 40 7.18 -6.52 7.46
N LYS A 41 7.15 -7.80 7.80
CA LYS A 41 6.47 -8.28 9.01
C LYS A 41 7.09 -7.72 10.30
N ASP A 42 8.32 -7.27 10.25
CA ASP A 42 9.03 -6.72 11.40
C ASP A 42 8.88 -5.20 11.52
N GLY A 43 8.14 -4.59 10.60
CA GLY A 43 7.89 -3.15 10.61
C GLY A 43 8.96 -2.33 9.92
N ASN A 44 9.90 -2.96 9.24
CA ASN A 44 10.92 -2.24 8.47
C ASN A 44 10.38 -1.86 7.11
N ILE A 45 10.81 -0.72 6.57
CA ILE A 45 10.39 -0.27 5.25
C ILE A 45 10.99 -1.20 4.20
N SER A 46 10.11 -1.82 3.42
CA SER A 46 10.50 -2.70 2.33
C SER A 46 10.74 -1.91 1.05
N TYR A 47 9.76 -1.08 0.68
CA TYR A 47 9.90 -0.16 -0.45
C TYR A 47 8.80 0.90 -0.38
N GLU A 48 9.00 1.97 -1.14
CA GLU A 48 8.00 3.02 -1.29
C GLU A 48 7.39 2.94 -2.68
N LYS A 49 6.14 3.40 -2.81
CA LYS A 49 5.50 3.58 -4.11
C LYS A 49 5.20 5.05 -4.30
N VAL A 50 5.47 5.55 -5.50
CA VAL A 50 5.13 6.93 -5.88
C VAL A 50 4.44 6.88 -7.22
N ASN A 51 3.19 7.33 -7.26
CA ASN A 51 2.36 7.35 -8.48
C ASN A 51 2.31 5.98 -9.17
N GLY A 52 2.22 4.90 -8.37
CA GLY A 52 2.11 3.55 -8.88
C GLY A 52 3.44 2.88 -9.21
N GLU A 53 4.55 3.58 -9.08
CA GLU A 53 5.87 3.04 -9.36
C GLU A 53 6.62 2.72 -8.08
N ILE A 54 7.27 1.56 -8.05
CA ILE A 54 8.04 1.12 -6.90
C ILE A 54 9.39 1.83 -6.87
N GLN A 55 9.67 2.48 -5.73
CA GLN A 55 10.96 3.12 -5.48
C GLN A 55 11.64 2.34 -4.35
N TYR A 56 12.72 1.66 -4.67
CA TYR A 56 13.43 0.90 -3.66
C TYR A 56 14.32 1.81 -2.83
N LYS A 57 14.26 1.62 -1.52
CA LYS A 57 15.12 2.36 -0.62
C LYS A 57 16.53 1.79 -0.69
N GLN A 58 17.50 2.67 -0.81
CA GLN A 58 18.90 2.28 -0.84
C GLN A 58 19.54 2.32 0.54
#